data_c4c1fdde23595afd503a4ec5e59f7c7b
#
_entry.id   c4c1fdde23595afd503a4ec5e59f7c7b
#
_cell.length_a   1.000
_cell.length_b   1.000
_cell.length_c   1.000
_cell.angle_alpha   90.00
_cell.angle_beta   90.00
_cell.angle_gamma   90.00
#
_symmetry.space_group_name_H-M   'P 1'
#
loop_
_entity.id
_entity.type
_entity.pdbx_description
1 polymer ?
#
loop_
_entity_poly.entity_id
_entity_poly.type
_entity_poly.pdbx_seq_one_letter_code
_entity_poly.pdbx_strand_id
1 'polypeptide(L)'
;MSENVMTPKFRVSFPDVFRPGKADDGGKQKYGVMMLFEKGADLSALIAEANRAGVEKWGADKSKWPKNARNPFKDQGEKEYDGYVPGAVCITAKSNQRPGLVNMKNEDIIDESEFYAGCYARATVRAFAYENKSKGIAFGLQNIQKLGDGEPFSGRVKAAEDFEPVVPDGVKEAESKTAADLFT
;
A
#
# COMPACT_ATOMS: atom_id res chain seq x y z
N MET A 1 -10.27 26.27 -1.88
CA MET A 1 -9.33 25.29 -2.48
C MET A 1 -9.08 24.18 -1.48
N SER A 2 -9.33 22.95 -1.88
CA SER A 2 -8.96 21.82 -1.05
C SER A 2 -7.49 21.53 -1.31
N GLU A 3 -6.72 21.56 -0.26
CA GLU A 3 -5.30 21.22 -0.30
C GLU A 3 -5.12 19.72 -0.14
N ASN A 4 -4.05 19.18 -0.70
CA ASN A 4 -3.68 17.80 -0.46
C ASN A 4 -3.32 17.60 1.01
N VAL A 5 -3.70 16.47 1.56
CA VAL A 5 -3.44 16.13 2.96
C VAL A 5 -2.29 15.12 3.03
N MET A 6 -1.35 15.37 3.92
CA MET A 6 -0.24 14.46 4.19
C MET A 6 -0.71 13.32 5.08
N THR A 7 -0.42 12.08 4.70
CA THR A 7 -0.70 10.92 5.55
C THR A 7 0.36 10.75 6.63
N PRO A 8 0.04 10.08 7.75
CA PRO A 8 1.08 9.51 8.60
C PRO A 8 1.88 8.46 7.84
N LYS A 9 2.98 8.01 8.43
CA LYS A 9 3.76 6.89 7.90
C LYS A 9 2.89 5.65 7.79
N PHE A 10 2.98 4.96 6.66
CA PHE A 10 2.31 3.69 6.42
C PHE A 10 3.28 2.68 5.84
N ARG A 11 2.90 1.42 5.93
CA ARG A 11 3.59 0.34 5.23
C ARG A 11 2.91 0.14 3.87
N VAL A 12 3.70 0.01 2.83
CA VAL A 12 3.23 -0.09 1.45
C VAL A 12 2.71 -1.50 1.16
N SER A 13 1.53 -1.58 0.54
CA SER A 13 0.97 -2.83 0.03
C SER A 13 0.41 -2.61 -1.37
N PHE A 14 0.53 -3.59 -2.23
CA PHE A 14 0.06 -3.55 -3.63
C PHE A 14 0.40 -2.24 -4.35
N PRO A 15 1.69 -1.89 -4.48
CA PRO A 15 2.06 -0.64 -5.14
C PRO A 15 1.98 -0.77 -6.66
N ASP A 16 1.04 -0.05 -7.27
CA ASP A 16 0.89 0.10 -8.70
C ASP A 16 1.26 1.53 -9.08
N VAL A 17 2.53 1.91 -8.85
CA VAL A 17 2.99 3.30 -8.98
C VAL A 17 3.91 3.52 -10.17
N PHE A 18 4.50 2.47 -10.70
CA PHE A 18 5.31 2.53 -11.92
C PHE A 18 4.49 2.23 -13.16
N ARG A 19 3.49 1.37 -13.02
CA ARG A 19 2.54 0.99 -14.06
C ARG A 19 1.14 0.92 -13.45
N PRO A 20 0.08 1.24 -14.22
CA PRO A 20 -1.28 1.10 -13.70
C PRO A 20 -1.60 -0.37 -13.44
N GLY A 21 -2.29 -0.61 -12.33
CA GLY A 21 -2.75 -1.94 -11.95
C GLY A 21 -3.98 -2.37 -12.74
N LYS A 22 -4.35 -3.65 -12.60
CA LYS A 22 -5.55 -4.18 -13.23
C LYS A 22 -6.80 -3.59 -12.59
N ALA A 23 -7.80 -3.32 -13.41
CA ALA A 23 -9.11 -2.90 -12.92
C ALA A 23 -9.90 -4.13 -12.43
N ASP A 24 -10.45 -4.03 -11.22
CA ASP A 24 -11.20 -5.13 -10.59
C ASP A 24 -12.56 -5.37 -11.24
N ASP A 25 -13.09 -4.35 -11.93
CA ASP A 25 -14.46 -4.35 -12.48
C ASP A 25 -14.51 -4.24 -14.00
N GLY A 26 -13.39 -4.52 -14.68
CA GLY A 26 -13.29 -4.32 -16.12
C GLY A 26 -13.21 -2.85 -16.54
N GLY A 27 -13.10 -1.94 -15.58
CA GLY A 27 -12.98 -0.52 -15.81
C GLY A 27 -11.56 -0.09 -16.20
N LYS A 28 -11.31 1.21 -16.10
CA LYS A 28 -10.03 1.82 -16.47
C LYS A 28 -8.93 1.43 -15.50
N GLN A 29 -7.77 1.03 -16.01
CA GLN A 29 -6.59 0.78 -15.18
C GLN A 29 -6.14 2.06 -14.47
N LYS A 30 -5.76 1.95 -13.20
CA LYS A 30 -5.31 3.08 -12.39
C LYS A 30 -4.04 2.76 -11.63
N TYR A 31 -3.26 3.80 -11.39
CA TYR A 31 -2.17 3.74 -10.41
C TYR A 31 -2.77 3.73 -9.02
N GLY A 32 -2.07 3.15 -8.07
CA GLY A 32 -2.55 3.11 -6.71
C GLY A 32 -1.61 2.46 -5.72
N VAL A 33 -1.95 2.58 -4.46
CA VAL A 33 -1.23 1.96 -3.35
C VAL A 33 -2.22 1.70 -2.23
N MET A 34 -2.06 0.58 -1.55
CA MET A 34 -2.76 0.34 -0.30
C MET A 34 -1.85 0.74 0.86
N MET A 35 -2.35 1.62 1.70
CA MET A 35 -1.62 2.20 2.82
C MET A 35 -2.02 1.48 4.10
N LEU A 36 -1.06 0.79 4.72
CA LEU A 36 -1.27 0.06 5.97
C LEU A 36 -0.76 0.90 7.13
N PHE A 37 -1.67 1.47 7.90
CA PHE A 37 -1.32 2.29 9.06
C PHE A 37 -1.09 1.42 10.29
N GLU A 38 -0.23 1.88 11.19
CA GLU A 38 -0.02 1.21 12.46
C GLU A 38 -1.29 1.31 13.33
N LYS A 39 -1.51 0.31 14.17
CA LYS A 39 -2.61 0.35 15.13
C LYS A 39 -2.43 1.54 16.06
N GLY A 40 -3.45 2.39 16.15
CA GLY A 40 -3.38 3.61 16.95
C GLY A 40 -2.77 4.82 16.22
N ALA A 41 -2.48 4.73 14.93
CA ALA A 41 -2.01 5.88 14.15
C ALA A 41 -3.03 7.03 14.20
N ASP A 42 -2.53 8.27 14.22
CA ASP A 42 -3.38 9.45 14.20
C ASP A 42 -3.88 9.72 12.77
N LEU A 43 -5.13 9.35 12.51
CA LEU A 43 -5.77 9.52 11.22
C LEU A 43 -6.72 10.73 11.18
N SER A 44 -6.66 11.61 12.17
CA SER A 44 -7.59 12.74 12.30
C SER A 44 -7.62 13.64 11.09
N ALA A 45 -6.47 13.93 10.48
CA ALA A 45 -6.41 14.75 9.28
C ALA A 45 -7.09 14.08 8.09
N LEU A 46 -6.91 12.77 7.94
CA LEU A 46 -7.54 11.98 6.87
C LEU A 46 -9.05 11.86 7.08
N ILE A 47 -9.48 11.69 8.32
CA ILE A 47 -10.91 11.64 8.68
C ILE A 47 -11.56 12.99 8.39
N ALA A 48 -10.92 14.10 8.75
CA ALA A 48 -11.41 15.43 8.46
C ALA A 48 -11.53 15.68 6.96
N GLU A 49 -10.55 15.23 6.18
CA GLU A 49 -10.56 15.37 4.72
C GLU A 49 -11.69 14.53 4.09
N ALA A 50 -11.89 13.30 4.54
CA ALA A 50 -13.01 12.47 4.08
C ALA A 50 -14.36 13.11 4.41
N ASN A 51 -14.49 13.66 5.62
CA ASN A 51 -15.70 14.38 6.03
C ASN A 51 -15.96 15.62 5.16
N ARG A 52 -14.91 16.38 4.84
CA ARG A 52 -15.00 17.52 3.94
C ARG A 52 -15.56 17.09 2.58
N ALA A 53 -15.07 16.01 2.02
CA ALA A 53 -15.54 15.51 0.73
C ALA A 53 -17.01 15.09 0.78
N GLY A 54 -17.42 14.43 1.85
CA GLY A 54 -18.82 14.03 2.05
C GLY A 54 -19.75 15.23 2.20
N VAL A 55 -19.33 16.23 2.96
CA VAL A 55 -20.10 17.48 3.14
C VAL A 55 -20.25 18.23 1.80
N GLU A 56 -19.18 18.28 1.02
CA GLU A 56 -19.20 18.91 -0.31
C GLU A 56 -20.22 18.23 -1.25
N LYS A 57 -20.32 16.91 -1.19
CA LYS A 57 -21.20 16.13 -2.07
C LYS A 57 -22.62 16.02 -1.57
N TRP A 58 -22.81 15.76 -0.27
CA TRP A 58 -24.10 15.39 0.31
C TRP A 58 -24.61 16.39 1.36
N GLY A 59 -23.85 17.44 1.67
CA GLY A 59 -24.23 18.46 2.64
C GLY A 59 -23.78 18.15 4.07
N ALA A 60 -23.95 19.14 4.95
CA ALA A 60 -23.50 19.06 6.34
C ALA A 60 -24.31 18.09 7.21
N ASP A 61 -25.55 17.81 6.81
CA ASP A 61 -26.44 16.90 7.56
C ASP A 61 -26.15 15.45 7.19
N LYS A 62 -25.43 14.75 8.06
CA LYS A 62 -25.02 13.35 7.84
C LYS A 62 -26.20 12.40 7.74
N SER A 63 -27.36 12.75 8.29
CA SER A 63 -28.56 11.93 8.16
C SER A 63 -29.06 11.82 6.73
N LYS A 64 -28.66 12.77 5.86
CA LYS A 64 -29.01 12.81 4.44
C LYS A 64 -27.98 12.11 3.55
N TRP A 65 -26.88 11.64 4.13
CA TRP A 65 -25.87 10.90 3.37
C TRP A 65 -26.38 9.51 3.00
N PRO A 66 -25.91 8.94 1.87
CA PRO A 66 -26.31 7.57 1.52
C PRO A 66 -25.99 6.58 2.62
N LYS A 67 -26.98 5.77 3.01
CA LYS A 67 -26.82 4.80 4.11
C LYS A 67 -25.84 3.68 3.78
N ASN A 68 -25.66 3.38 2.51
CA ASN A 68 -24.78 2.34 2.01
C ASN A 68 -23.48 2.89 1.43
N ALA A 69 -23.12 4.14 1.78
CA ALA A 69 -21.89 4.76 1.30
C ALA A 69 -20.67 3.95 1.79
N ARG A 70 -19.75 3.67 0.88
CA ARG A 70 -18.52 2.94 1.20
C ARG A 70 -17.57 3.82 1.98
N ASN A 71 -17.11 3.28 3.10
CA ASN A 71 -16.13 3.93 3.96
C ASN A 71 -14.73 3.60 3.47
N PRO A 72 -13.86 4.59 3.19
CA PRO A 72 -12.50 4.32 2.74
C PRO A 72 -11.58 3.76 3.83
N PHE A 73 -11.95 3.92 5.10
CA PHE A 73 -11.18 3.41 6.24
C PHE A 73 -11.59 1.97 6.50
N LYS A 74 -10.74 1.03 6.10
CA LYS A 74 -10.99 -0.41 6.23
C LYS A 74 -10.14 -1.01 7.34
N ASP A 75 -10.66 -2.06 7.97
CA ASP A 75 -9.86 -2.84 8.94
C ASP A 75 -8.94 -3.78 8.15
N GLN A 76 -7.65 -3.77 8.49
CA GLN A 76 -6.67 -4.68 7.85
C GLN A 76 -7.04 -6.14 8.08
N GLY A 77 -7.72 -6.45 9.18
CA GLY A 77 -8.16 -7.81 9.50
C GLY A 77 -9.21 -8.38 8.53
N GLU A 78 -9.87 -7.54 7.72
CA GLU A 78 -10.78 -8.01 6.66
C GLU A 78 -10.02 -8.72 5.53
N LYS A 79 -8.72 -8.48 5.44
CA LYS A 79 -7.83 -9.08 4.44
C LYS A 79 -6.91 -10.08 5.13
N GLU A 80 -6.91 -11.31 4.70
CA GLU A 80 -6.05 -12.36 5.26
C GLU A 80 -4.68 -12.40 4.57
N TYR A 81 -4.03 -11.23 4.46
CA TYR A 81 -2.69 -11.13 3.87
C TYR A 81 -1.62 -11.05 4.98
N ASP A 82 -0.44 -11.57 4.67
CA ASP A 82 0.70 -11.47 5.57
C ASP A 82 1.05 -9.99 5.84
N GLY A 83 1.31 -9.67 7.11
CA GLY A 83 1.67 -8.33 7.53
C GLY A 83 0.49 -7.41 7.81
N TYR A 84 -0.73 -7.84 7.53
CA TYR A 84 -1.94 -7.10 7.88
C TYR A 84 -2.31 -7.37 9.34
N VAL A 85 -2.63 -6.30 10.06
CA VAL A 85 -2.88 -6.35 11.51
C VAL A 85 -4.36 -6.10 11.80
N PRO A 86 -5.09 -7.07 12.37
CA PRO A 86 -6.48 -6.84 12.77
C PRO A 86 -6.59 -5.66 13.74
N GLY A 87 -7.57 -4.80 13.51
CA GLY A 87 -7.79 -3.59 14.30
C GLY A 87 -7.01 -2.37 13.81
N ALA A 88 -6.06 -2.54 12.92
CA ALA A 88 -5.37 -1.43 12.25
C ALA A 88 -6.11 -1.04 10.97
N VAL A 89 -5.95 0.21 10.53
CA VAL A 89 -6.66 0.75 9.36
C VAL A 89 -5.80 0.60 8.10
N CYS A 90 -6.45 0.27 6.99
CA CYS A 90 -5.86 0.38 5.67
C CYS A 90 -6.73 1.25 4.77
N ILE A 91 -6.10 1.99 3.87
CA ILE A 91 -6.76 2.87 2.90
C ILE A 91 -6.13 2.64 1.54
N THR A 92 -6.96 2.41 0.51
CA THR A 92 -6.49 2.37 -0.87
C THR A 92 -6.63 3.75 -1.49
N ALA A 93 -5.53 4.29 -2.01
CA ALA A 93 -5.54 5.55 -2.75
C ALA A 93 -5.18 5.26 -4.20
N LYS A 94 -5.94 5.83 -5.14
CA LYS A 94 -5.78 5.60 -6.58
C LYS A 94 -5.66 6.90 -7.35
N SER A 95 -5.10 6.81 -8.57
CA SER A 95 -4.96 7.94 -9.46
C SER A 95 -5.00 7.50 -10.91
N ASN A 96 -5.57 8.33 -11.78
CA ASN A 96 -5.50 8.14 -13.24
C ASN A 96 -4.12 8.52 -13.78
N GLN A 97 -3.38 9.35 -13.05
CA GLN A 97 -2.05 9.81 -13.43
C GLN A 97 -0.99 9.13 -12.56
N ARG A 98 0.19 8.92 -13.13
CA ARG A 98 1.30 8.36 -12.38
C ARG A 98 1.65 9.30 -11.21
N PRO A 99 1.67 8.78 -9.96
CA PRO A 99 2.04 9.60 -8.82
C PRO A 99 3.53 9.94 -8.86
N GLY A 100 3.88 11.13 -8.33
CA GLY A 100 5.28 11.42 -8.05
C GLY A 100 5.79 10.49 -6.96
N LEU A 101 6.99 9.98 -7.12
CA LEU A 101 7.59 9.03 -6.19
C LEU A 101 9.03 9.44 -5.90
N VAL A 102 9.29 9.80 -4.65
CA VAL A 102 10.61 10.30 -4.23
C VAL A 102 11.12 9.55 -3.00
N ASN A 103 12.44 9.60 -2.80
CA ASN A 103 13.09 9.09 -1.60
C ASN A 103 13.10 10.16 -0.49
N MET A 104 13.77 9.88 0.62
CA MET A 104 13.85 10.82 1.75
C MET A 104 14.59 12.12 1.43
N LYS A 105 15.39 12.12 0.35
CA LYS A 105 16.12 13.31 -0.12
C LYS A 105 15.36 14.08 -1.18
N ASN A 106 14.11 13.71 -1.46
CA ASN A 106 13.27 14.26 -2.53
C ASN A 106 13.81 14.03 -3.94
N GLU A 107 14.61 12.99 -4.09
CA GLU A 107 15.08 12.55 -5.42
C GLU A 107 14.10 11.52 -5.99
N ASP A 108 13.85 11.60 -7.28
CA ASP A 108 12.94 10.67 -7.95
C ASP A 108 13.44 9.22 -7.83
N ILE A 109 12.55 8.31 -7.46
CA ILE A 109 12.82 6.88 -7.47
C ILE A 109 12.49 6.36 -8.87
N ILE A 110 13.51 5.88 -9.56
CA ILE A 110 13.41 5.33 -10.92
C ILE A 110 13.47 3.82 -10.90
N ASP A 111 14.30 3.26 -10.01
CA ASP A 111 14.46 1.82 -9.85
C ASP A 111 13.25 1.24 -9.11
N GLU A 112 12.50 0.37 -9.79
CA GLU A 112 11.31 -0.26 -9.24
C GLU A 112 11.62 -1.10 -8.00
N SER A 113 12.83 -1.62 -7.86
CA SER A 113 13.23 -2.41 -6.70
C SER A 113 13.36 -1.58 -5.42
N GLU A 114 13.47 -0.27 -5.53
CA GLU A 114 13.55 0.61 -4.37
C GLU A 114 12.21 0.85 -3.68
N PHE A 115 11.11 0.66 -4.40
CA PHE A 115 9.77 0.86 -3.85
C PHE A 115 8.93 -0.39 -4.06
N TYR A 116 8.63 -1.09 -2.98
CA TYR A 116 8.06 -2.43 -2.99
C TYR A 116 7.07 -2.63 -1.86
N ALA A 117 6.24 -3.65 -1.96
CA ALA A 117 5.33 -4.03 -0.88
C ALA A 117 6.12 -4.44 0.37
N GLY A 118 5.90 -3.72 1.45
CA GLY A 118 6.61 -3.91 2.72
C GLY A 118 7.49 -2.75 3.14
N CYS A 119 7.88 -1.85 2.23
CA CYS A 119 8.61 -0.65 2.61
C CYS A 119 7.70 0.37 3.29
N TYR A 120 8.28 1.40 3.89
CA TYR A 120 7.55 2.46 4.58
C TYR A 120 7.54 3.74 3.76
N ALA A 121 6.40 4.44 3.79
CA ALA A 121 6.22 5.66 3.02
C ALA A 121 5.20 6.58 3.69
N ARG A 122 5.09 7.79 3.16
CA ARG A 122 3.98 8.70 3.39
C ARG A 122 3.54 9.26 2.05
N ALA A 123 2.33 9.79 1.99
CA ALA A 123 1.77 10.27 0.73
C ALA A 123 0.94 11.52 0.94
N THR A 124 0.73 12.25 -0.14
CA THR A 124 -0.28 13.30 -0.17
C THR A 124 -1.50 12.76 -0.92
N VAL A 125 -2.67 12.97 -0.33
CA VAL A 125 -3.93 12.46 -0.84
C VAL A 125 -5.01 13.53 -0.75
N ARG A 126 -6.08 13.33 -1.51
CA ARG A 126 -7.25 14.18 -1.48
C ARG A 126 -8.50 13.30 -1.55
N ALA A 127 -9.44 13.52 -0.65
CA ALA A 127 -10.68 12.76 -0.65
C ALA A 127 -11.68 13.32 -1.66
N PHE A 128 -12.49 12.44 -2.21
CA PHE A 128 -13.64 12.80 -3.02
C PHE A 128 -14.78 11.84 -2.73
N ALA A 129 -16.00 12.37 -2.78
CA ALA A 129 -17.21 11.56 -2.70
C ALA A 129 -17.68 11.23 -4.11
N TYR A 130 -18.08 10.00 -4.33
CA TYR A 130 -18.58 9.55 -5.63
C TYR A 130 -19.97 8.96 -5.51
N GLU A 131 -20.73 9.09 -6.59
CA GLU A 131 -22.09 8.61 -6.69
C GLU A 131 -22.36 8.18 -8.13
N ASN A 132 -22.04 6.92 -8.39
CA ASN A 132 -22.24 6.29 -9.70
C ASN A 132 -22.92 4.93 -9.50
N LYS A 133 -22.35 3.83 -9.98
CA LYS A 133 -22.86 2.47 -9.71
C LYS A 133 -22.85 2.14 -8.22
N SER A 134 -21.92 2.73 -7.48
CA SER A 134 -21.85 2.66 -6.03
C SER A 134 -21.64 4.07 -5.48
N LYS A 135 -21.82 4.23 -4.18
CA LYS A 135 -21.67 5.52 -3.50
C LYS A 135 -20.66 5.39 -2.39
N GLY A 136 -19.85 6.41 -2.18
CA GLY A 136 -18.87 6.37 -1.11
C GLY A 136 -17.88 7.51 -1.16
N ILE A 137 -16.88 7.42 -0.31
CA ILE A 137 -15.75 8.35 -0.27
C ILE A 137 -14.49 7.56 -0.59
N ALA A 138 -13.63 8.12 -1.40
CA ALA A 138 -12.36 7.54 -1.79
C ALA A 138 -11.25 8.57 -1.66
N PHE A 139 -10.01 8.10 -1.60
CA PHE A 139 -8.84 8.97 -1.60
C PHE A 139 -8.13 8.90 -2.95
N GLY A 140 -7.89 10.07 -3.52
CA GLY A 140 -7.05 10.23 -4.70
C GLY A 140 -5.60 10.36 -4.29
N LEU A 141 -4.72 9.62 -4.97
CA LEU A 141 -3.29 9.62 -4.71
C LEU A 141 -2.61 10.75 -5.51
N GLN A 142 -1.78 11.54 -4.84
CA GLN A 142 -1.02 12.60 -5.49
C GLN A 142 0.45 12.23 -5.59
N ASN A 143 1.18 12.28 -4.48
CA ASN A 143 2.62 12.00 -4.44
C ASN A 143 2.95 11.06 -3.29
N ILE A 144 4.06 10.34 -3.43
CA ILE A 144 4.54 9.39 -2.42
C ILE A 144 6.00 9.68 -2.11
N GLN A 145 6.33 9.66 -0.82
CA GLN A 145 7.72 9.72 -0.35
C GLN A 145 8.04 8.44 0.42
N LYS A 146 9.06 7.71 -0.03
CA LYS A 146 9.57 6.55 0.70
C LYS A 146 10.30 7.02 1.94
N LEU A 147 10.01 6.42 3.09
CA LEU A 147 10.61 6.75 4.38
C LEU A 147 11.61 5.71 4.87
N GLY A 148 11.60 4.52 4.32
CA GLY A 148 12.54 3.49 4.73
C GLY A 148 12.22 2.13 4.15
N ASP A 149 13.16 1.22 4.31
CA ASP A 149 12.97 -0.16 3.94
C ASP A 149 12.24 -0.93 5.03
N GLY A 150 11.51 -1.94 4.61
CA GLY A 150 10.85 -2.89 5.49
C GLY A 150 10.97 -4.28 4.93
N GLU A 151 10.50 -5.26 5.66
CA GLU A 151 10.51 -6.64 5.19
C GLU A 151 9.49 -6.80 4.05
N PRO A 152 9.91 -7.30 2.86
CA PRO A 152 9.00 -7.50 1.75
C PRO A 152 7.87 -8.49 2.10
N PHE A 153 6.68 -8.22 1.58
CA PHE A 153 5.53 -9.12 1.74
C PHE A 153 5.56 -10.31 0.79
N SER A 154 6.45 -10.31 -0.21
CA SER A 154 6.63 -11.48 -1.04
C SER A 154 7.17 -12.61 -0.18
N GLY A 155 6.51 -13.74 -0.09
CA GLY A 155 6.95 -14.89 0.73
C GLY A 155 8.27 -15.51 0.28
N ARG A 156 9.09 -14.77 -0.47
CA ARG A 156 10.40 -15.21 -0.93
C ARG A 156 11.43 -15.00 0.17
N VAL A 157 12.10 -16.07 0.55
CA VAL A 157 13.14 -16.04 1.57
C VAL A 157 14.31 -15.19 1.08
N LYS A 158 14.87 -14.38 1.97
CA LYS A 158 16.07 -13.60 1.65
C LYS A 158 17.27 -14.52 1.44
N ALA A 159 18.13 -14.17 0.48
CA ALA A 159 19.31 -14.97 0.17
C ALA A 159 20.19 -15.22 1.42
N ALA A 160 20.31 -14.24 2.32
CA ALA A 160 21.07 -14.39 3.55
C ALA A 160 20.49 -15.44 4.52
N GLU A 161 19.20 -15.77 4.39
CA GLU A 161 18.55 -16.81 5.19
C GLU A 161 18.73 -18.20 4.58
N ASP A 162 18.95 -18.27 3.27
CA ASP A 162 19.20 -19.54 2.55
C ASP A 162 20.64 -19.99 2.64
N PHE A 163 21.57 -19.06 2.82
CA PHE A 163 22.98 -19.36 2.76
C PHE A 163 23.71 -18.91 4.03
N GLU A 164 24.62 -19.77 4.49
CA GLU A 164 25.54 -19.40 5.55
C GLU A 164 26.80 -18.80 4.92
N PRO A 165 27.51 -17.88 5.64
CA PRO A 165 28.81 -17.39 5.17
C PRO A 165 29.78 -18.51 4.94
N VAL A 166 30.43 -18.52 3.79
CA VAL A 166 31.41 -19.57 3.41
C VAL A 166 32.81 -18.99 3.44
N VAL A 167 33.73 -19.68 4.12
CA VAL A 167 35.15 -19.35 4.11
C VAL A 167 35.78 -20.06 2.93
N PRO A 168 36.51 -19.36 2.01
CA PRO A 168 37.00 -19.96 0.76
C PRO A 168 37.80 -21.24 0.88
N ASP A 169 38.49 -21.44 1.98
CA ASP A 169 39.40 -22.59 2.20
C ASP A 169 38.82 -23.68 3.11
N GLY A 170 37.55 -23.61 3.49
CA GLY A 170 36.96 -24.50 4.49
C GLY A 170 35.76 -25.29 4.06
N VAL A 171 35.40 -25.28 2.78
CA VAL A 171 34.18 -25.97 2.30
C VAL A 171 34.49 -27.46 2.17
N LYS A 172 33.94 -28.27 3.08
CA LYS A 172 33.84 -29.70 2.84
C LYS A 172 32.74 -29.94 1.83
N GLU A 173 33.08 -30.60 0.73
CA GLU A 173 32.06 -31.07 -0.20
C GLU A 173 31.10 -31.99 0.57
N ALA A 174 29.82 -31.65 0.53
CA ALA A 174 28.80 -32.54 1.05
C ALA A 174 28.84 -33.83 0.22
N GLU A 175 28.75 -34.97 0.89
CA GLU A 175 28.60 -36.25 0.19
C GLU A 175 27.39 -36.16 -0.75
N SER A 176 27.66 -36.17 -2.05
CA SER A 176 26.60 -36.09 -3.03
C SER A 176 25.88 -37.42 -3.15
N LYS A 177 24.63 -37.48 -2.73
CA LYS A 177 23.76 -38.59 -3.10
C LYS A 177 23.47 -38.45 -4.59
N THR A 178 23.56 -39.55 -5.32
CA THR A 178 23.20 -39.56 -6.75
C THR A 178 21.69 -39.48 -6.92
N ALA A 179 21.25 -39.04 -8.10
CA ALA A 179 19.80 -38.95 -8.40
C ALA A 179 19.12 -40.34 -8.32
N ALA A 180 19.87 -41.44 -8.50
CA ALA A 180 19.37 -42.79 -8.34
C ALA A 180 18.91 -43.09 -6.91
N ASP A 181 19.51 -42.45 -5.90
CA ASP A 181 19.17 -42.67 -4.49
C ASP A 181 17.79 -42.11 -4.13
N LEU A 182 17.23 -41.26 -4.98
CA LEU A 182 15.93 -40.63 -4.76
C LEU A 182 14.77 -41.65 -4.79
N PHE A 183 14.93 -42.77 -5.49
CA PHE A 183 13.88 -43.75 -5.71
C PHE A 183 14.14 -45.11 -5.01
N THR A 184 15.12 -45.20 -4.17
CA THR A 184 15.43 -46.41 -3.39
C THR A 184 15.02 -46.29 -1.93
#